data_04d1c52ceef2dcdeb4ecc87d8f112fb1
#
_entry.id   04d1c52ceef2dcdeb4ecc87d8f112fb1
#
_cell.length_a   1.000
_cell.length_b   1.000
_cell.length_c   1.000
_cell.angle_alpha   90.00
_cell.angle_beta   90.00
_cell.angle_gamma   90.00
#
_symmetry.space_group_name_H-M   'P 1'
#
loop_
_entity.id
_entity.type
_entity.pdbx_description
1 polymer ?
#
loop_
_entity_poly.entity_id
_entity_poly.type
_entity_poly.pdbx_seq_one_letter_code
_entity_poly.pdbx_strand_id
1 'polypeptide(L)'
;MARPDIHEYERRDLKKIKQALPAVAVMAALVAIWWGVVASSESPIFPTPWQVVTGAWELVQDGTLWEHIGASLMRVGIGFAIAVAFAVPLGLWMGWVRGAYITLNPLFQMLRPISPIAWIPIAILWFGVGDVSPIFLIFLSSVFPMIVQTVVGVHTIERRYLWAAANFGVSRTTLFRRVVIPAVLPQVIVGMRIGLGVAWLVVVAAEMIALRSGLGYLIMDSRNAGNRYDLVIAGMIIIGMIGLMLDGVMRLLEGLKSVRWRYVR
;
A
#
# COMPACT_ATOMS: atom_id res chain seq x y z
N MET A 1 25.81 -6.43 -36.96
CA MET A 1 25.10 -6.93 -35.79
C MET A 1 26.12 -7.42 -34.77
N ALA A 2 26.49 -6.58 -33.78
CA ALA A 2 27.50 -6.93 -32.78
C ALA A 2 26.85 -7.93 -31.79
N ARG A 3 27.53 -9.06 -31.54
CA ARG A 3 27.11 -10.03 -30.50
C ARG A 3 27.17 -9.34 -29.14
N PRO A 4 26.14 -9.46 -28.29
CA PRO A 4 26.19 -8.90 -26.94
C PRO A 4 27.30 -9.63 -26.16
N ASP A 5 28.15 -8.84 -25.48
CA ASP A 5 29.30 -9.32 -24.71
C ASP A 5 28.83 -10.16 -23.52
N ILE A 6 29.07 -11.46 -23.55
CA ILE A 6 28.69 -12.42 -22.51
C ILE A 6 29.28 -12.00 -21.15
N HIS A 7 30.47 -11.39 -21.14
CA HIS A 7 31.15 -10.89 -19.94
C HIS A 7 30.44 -9.68 -19.28
N GLU A 8 29.67 -8.91 -20.02
CA GLU A 8 28.91 -7.80 -19.46
C GLU A 8 27.63 -8.26 -18.73
N TYR A 9 27.00 -9.33 -19.21
CA TYR A 9 25.89 -10.02 -18.55
C TYR A 9 26.33 -10.68 -17.24
N GLU A 10 27.42 -11.44 -17.24
CA GLU A 10 27.97 -12.07 -16.03
C GLU A 10 28.35 -11.04 -14.95
N ARG A 11 28.93 -9.91 -15.34
CA ARG A 11 29.29 -8.82 -14.40
C ARG A 11 28.05 -8.12 -13.81
N ARG A 12 26.97 -8.01 -14.56
CA ARG A 12 25.69 -7.45 -14.04
C ARG A 12 25.03 -8.38 -13.04
N ASP A 13 25.04 -9.67 -13.30
CA ASP A 13 24.42 -10.64 -12.40
C ASP A 13 25.24 -10.82 -11.13
N LEU A 14 26.59 -10.84 -11.22
CA LEU A 14 27.47 -10.84 -10.06
C LEU A 14 27.33 -9.58 -9.19
N LYS A 15 27.09 -8.41 -9.79
CA LYS A 15 26.81 -7.18 -9.03
C LYS A 15 25.47 -7.25 -8.31
N LYS A 16 24.42 -7.79 -8.94
CA LYS A 16 23.10 -7.97 -8.29
C LYS A 16 23.19 -8.96 -7.12
N ILE A 17 23.90 -10.07 -7.30
CA ILE A 17 24.12 -11.06 -6.23
C ILE A 17 24.91 -10.45 -5.07
N LYS A 18 25.99 -9.71 -5.34
CA LYS A 18 26.77 -9.02 -4.29
C LYS A 18 25.95 -7.94 -3.55
N GLN A 19 24.99 -7.31 -4.21
CA GLN A 19 24.09 -6.33 -3.58
C GLN A 19 22.97 -6.99 -2.77
N ALA A 20 22.52 -8.19 -3.15
CA ALA A 20 21.51 -8.95 -2.41
C ALA A 20 22.10 -9.71 -1.20
N LEU A 21 23.39 -10.06 -1.26
CA LEU A 21 24.05 -10.87 -0.22
C LEU A 21 23.92 -10.31 1.20
N PRO A 22 24.15 -8.99 1.46
CA PRO A 22 23.98 -8.44 2.81
C PRO A 22 22.54 -8.49 3.30
N ALA A 23 21.55 -8.29 2.43
CA ALA A 23 20.14 -8.39 2.81
C ALA A 23 19.75 -9.83 3.17
N VAL A 24 20.21 -10.81 2.39
CA VAL A 24 20.01 -12.24 2.66
C VAL A 24 20.72 -12.65 3.95
N ALA A 25 21.93 -12.17 4.19
CA ALA A 25 22.69 -12.45 5.40
C ALA A 25 21.97 -11.91 6.66
N VAL A 26 21.43 -10.69 6.60
CA VAL A 26 20.64 -10.11 7.69
C VAL A 26 19.37 -10.92 7.96
N MET A 27 18.64 -11.30 6.90
CA MET A 27 17.45 -12.15 7.05
C MET A 27 17.77 -13.50 7.66
N ALA A 28 18.83 -14.16 7.19
CA ALA A 28 19.29 -15.43 7.74
C ALA A 28 19.70 -15.30 9.22
N ALA A 29 20.41 -14.22 9.57
CA ALA A 29 20.79 -13.94 10.95
C ALA A 29 19.56 -13.72 11.84
N LEU A 30 18.54 -12.98 11.39
CA LEU A 30 17.30 -12.79 12.13
C LEU A 30 16.56 -14.11 12.36
N VAL A 31 16.46 -14.99 11.35
CA VAL A 31 15.85 -16.31 11.49
C VAL A 31 16.67 -17.20 12.43
N ALA A 32 18.01 -17.15 12.37
CA ALA A 32 18.88 -17.92 13.28
C ALA A 32 18.75 -17.43 14.73
N ILE A 33 18.68 -16.12 14.95
CA ILE A 33 18.43 -15.54 16.28
C ILE A 33 17.06 -15.97 16.81
N TRP A 34 16.02 -15.85 15.98
CA TRP A 34 14.67 -16.32 16.33
C TRP A 34 14.69 -17.80 16.74
N TRP A 35 15.30 -18.66 15.90
CA TRP A 35 15.43 -20.09 16.23
C TRP A 35 16.17 -20.30 17.55
N GLY A 36 17.32 -19.66 17.76
CA GLY A 36 18.11 -19.79 18.99
C GLY A 36 17.36 -19.33 20.23
N VAL A 37 16.65 -18.21 20.17
CA VAL A 37 15.84 -17.70 21.29
C VAL A 37 14.69 -18.65 21.63
N VAL A 38 13.99 -19.16 20.61
CA VAL A 38 12.86 -20.08 20.83
C VAL A 38 13.34 -21.44 21.33
N ALA A 39 14.46 -21.97 20.81
CA ALA A 39 15.03 -23.23 21.26
C ALA A 39 15.54 -23.17 22.72
N SER A 40 15.92 -21.98 23.21
CA SER A 40 16.32 -21.79 24.59
C SER A 40 15.17 -21.45 25.55
N SER A 41 13.99 -21.06 25.01
CA SER A 41 12.79 -20.76 25.79
C SER A 41 11.82 -21.92 25.67
N GLU A 42 11.53 -22.60 26.76
CA GLU A 42 10.50 -23.69 26.78
C GLU A 42 9.07 -23.14 26.71
N SER A 43 8.87 -21.97 26.11
CA SER A 43 7.56 -21.31 26.08
C SER A 43 6.69 -21.81 24.94
N PRO A 44 5.47 -22.30 25.21
CA PRO A 44 4.54 -22.74 24.15
C PRO A 44 3.99 -21.59 23.28
N ILE A 45 4.23 -20.34 23.70
CA ILE A 45 3.70 -19.16 23.01
C ILE A 45 4.57 -18.78 21.79
N PHE A 46 5.86 -19.15 21.81
CA PHE A 46 6.81 -18.79 20.73
C PHE A 46 7.07 -20.01 19.83
N PRO A 47 6.44 -20.12 18.66
CA PRO A 47 6.68 -21.22 17.74
C PRO A 47 8.04 -21.09 17.07
N THR A 48 8.63 -22.22 16.74
CA THR A 48 9.84 -22.28 15.93
C THR A 48 9.54 -21.88 14.48
N PRO A 49 10.54 -21.39 13.71
CA PRO A 49 10.35 -21.11 12.28
C PRO A 49 9.79 -22.31 11.50
N TRP A 50 10.16 -23.53 11.88
CA TRP A 50 9.63 -24.74 11.25
C TRP A 50 8.13 -24.94 11.51
N GLN A 51 7.69 -24.75 12.73
CA GLN A 51 6.24 -24.82 13.08
C GLN A 51 5.44 -23.78 12.30
N VAL A 52 5.98 -22.59 12.11
CA VAL A 52 5.33 -21.54 11.31
C VAL A 52 5.20 -21.96 9.84
N VAL A 53 6.24 -22.56 9.26
CA VAL A 53 6.20 -23.05 7.88
C VAL A 53 5.19 -24.19 7.73
N THR A 54 5.18 -25.16 8.67
CA THR A 54 4.21 -26.27 8.64
C THR A 54 2.78 -25.79 8.84
N GLY A 55 2.55 -24.83 9.74
CA GLY A 55 1.24 -24.20 9.92
C GLY A 55 0.76 -23.41 8.70
N ALA A 56 1.68 -22.64 8.05
CA ALA A 56 1.36 -21.97 6.80
C ALA A 56 0.97 -22.98 5.70
N TRP A 57 1.66 -24.11 5.64
CA TRP A 57 1.35 -25.18 4.68
C TRP A 57 -0.02 -25.83 4.94
N GLU A 58 -0.38 -26.05 6.20
CA GLU A 58 -1.71 -26.50 6.61
C GLU A 58 -2.81 -25.58 6.05
N LEU A 59 -2.69 -24.27 6.29
CA LEU A 59 -3.64 -23.27 5.79
C LEU A 59 -3.74 -23.24 4.25
N VAL A 60 -2.65 -23.56 3.54
CA VAL A 60 -2.65 -23.66 2.07
C VAL A 60 -3.42 -24.91 1.61
N GLN A 61 -3.19 -26.05 2.28
CA GLN A 61 -3.83 -27.33 1.92
C GLN A 61 -5.34 -27.31 2.17
N ASP A 62 -5.77 -26.73 3.28
CA ASP A 62 -7.18 -26.64 3.67
C ASP A 62 -7.97 -25.62 2.84
N GLY A 63 -7.26 -24.81 2.02
CA GLY A 63 -7.88 -23.76 1.22
C GLY A 63 -8.25 -22.49 2.00
N THR A 64 -8.24 -22.53 3.33
CA THR A 64 -8.63 -21.44 4.24
C THR A 64 -7.83 -20.17 3.97
N LEU A 65 -6.52 -20.31 3.70
CA LEU A 65 -5.65 -19.17 3.41
C LEU A 65 -6.13 -18.36 2.20
N TRP A 66 -6.54 -19.04 1.12
CA TRP A 66 -6.94 -18.39 -0.12
C TRP A 66 -8.25 -17.62 0.02
N GLU A 67 -9.18 -18.16 0.82
CA GLU A 67 -10.42 -17.48 1.17
C GLU A 67 -10.15 -16.16 1.90
N HIS A 68 -9.29 -16.20 2.93
CA HIS A 68 -8.96 -15.01 3.71
C HIS A 68 -8.14 -13.98 2.92
N ILE A 69 -7.19 -14.42 2.08
CA ILE A 69 -6.46 -13.53 1.16
C ILE A 69 -7.44 -12.84 0.19
N GLY A 70 -8.33 -13.62 -0.43
CA GLY A 70 -9.33 -13.10 -1.35
C GLY A 70 -10.24 -12.05 -0.73
N ALA A 71 -10.72 -12.30 0.49
CA ALA A 71 -11.56 -11.37 1.24
C ALA A 71 -10.84 -10.06 1.54
N SER A 72 -9.60 -10.11 2.06
CA SER A 72 -8.81 -8.91 2.36
C SER A 72 -8.48 -8.10 1.11
N LEU A 73 -8.04 -8.77 0.02
CA LEU A 73 -7.70 -8.10 -1.25
C LEU A 73 -8.92 -7.49 -1.93
N MET A 74 -10.08 -8.14 -1.88
CA MET A 74 -11.33 -7.60 -2.40
C MET A 74 -11.72 -6.31 -1.69
N ARG A 75 -11.71 -6.29 -0.34
CA ARG A 75 -12.01 -5.09 0.45
C ARG A 75 -11.05 -3.94 0.16
N VAL A 76 -9.74 -4.24 0.13
CA VAL A 76 -8.70 -3.24 -0.21
C VAL A 76 -8.90 -2.74 -1.63
N GLY A 77 -9.12 -3.63 -2.59
CA GLY A 77 -9.33 -3.25 -3.99
C GLY A 77 -10.51 -2.31 -4.18
N ILE A 78 -11.66 -2.62 -3.58
CA ILE A 78 -12.87 -1.79 -3.67
C ILE A 78 -12.67 -0.45 -2.96
N GLY A 79 -12.27 -0.47 -1.68
CA GLY A 79 -12.11 0.76 -0.89
C GLY A 79 -11.06 1.71 -1.48
N PHE A 80 -9.95 1.14 -1.96
CA PHE A 80 -8.89 1.89 -2.62
C PHE A 80 -9.33 2.48 -3.97
N ALA A 81 -10.06 1.71 -4.79
CA ALA A 81 -10.58 2.21 -6.06
C ALA A 81 -11.54 3.38 -5.86
N ILE A 82 -12.45 3.30 -4.87
CA ILE A 82 -13.33 4.41 -4.49
C ILE A 82 -12.51 5.61 -4.03
N ALA A 83 -11.47 5.39 -3.21
CA ALA A 83 -10.58 6.45 -2.75
C ALA A 83 -9.87 7.16 -3.92
N VAL A 84 -9.33 6.41 -4.89
CA VAL A 84 -8.70 6.99 -6.10
C VAL A 84 -9.71 7.80 -6.90
N ALA A 85 -10.90 7.25 -7.15
CA ALA A 85 -11.95 7.90 -7.93
C ALA A 85 -12.43 9.23 -7.29
N PHE A 86 -12.36 9.34 -5.97
CA PHE A 86 -12.74 10.54 -5.23
C PHE A 86 -11.56 11.50 -5.01
N ALA A 87 -10.43 10.99 -4.50
CA ALA A 87 -9.32 11.81 -4.02
C ALA A 87 -8.55 12.48 -5.17
N VAL A 88 -8.37 11.79 -6.30
CA VAL A 88 -7.58 12.35 -7.42
C VAL A 88 -8.31 13.53 -8.07
N PRO A 89 -9.60 13.45 -8.46
CA PRO A 89 -10.32 14.61 -8.99
C PRO A 89 -10.42 15.76 -7.99
N LEU A 90 -10.70 15.45 -6.72
CA LEU A 90 -10.79 16.45 -5.67
C LEU A 90 -9.44 17.16 -5.43
N GLY A 91 -8.35 16.40 -5.36
CA GLY A 91 -7.00 16.94 -5.21
C GLY A 91 -6.56 17.79 -6.41
N LEU A 92 -6.89 17.39 -7.63
CA LEU A 92 -6.66 18.19 -8.84
C LEU A 92 -7.46 19.50 -8.79
N TRP A 93 -8.73 19.44 -8.40
CA TRP A 93 -9.57 20.63 -8.27
C TRP A 93 -9.06 21.59 -7.20
N MET A 94 -8.75 21.08 -6.01
CA MET A 94 -8.16 21.87 -4.91
C MET A 94 -6.80 22.48 -5.31
N GLY A 95 -5.95 21.72 -5.97
CA GLY A 95 -4.64 22.22 -6.42
C GLY A 95 -4.73 23.28 -7.50
N TRP A 96 -5.74 23.19 -8.39
CA TRP A 96 -5.91 24.11 -9.52
C TRP A 96 -6.69 25.36 -9.16
N VAL A 97 -7.71 25.25 -8.28
CA VAL A 97 -8.61 26.35 -7.90
C VAL A 97 -8.26 26.86 -6.50
N ARG A 98 -7.62 28.04 -6.42
CA ARG A 98 -7.20 28.64 -5.13
C ARG A 98 -8.33 28.75 -4.11
N GLY A 99 -9.56 29.08 -4.53
CA GLY A 99 -10.72 29.16 -3.64
C GLY A 99 -11.05 27.80 -3.01
N ALA A 100 -11.09 26.73 -3.81
CA ALA A 100 -11.31 25.38 -3.31
C ALA A 100 -10.24 24.95 -2.30
N TYR A 101 -8.96 25.28 -2.58
CA TYR A 101 -7.88 25.01 -1.65
C TYR A 101 -8.06 25.73 -0.32
N ILE A 102 -8.30 27.04 -0.33
CA ILE A 102 -8.44 27.85 0.90
C ILE A 102 -9.61 27.35 1.75
N THR A 103 -10.73 26.96 1.11
CA THR A 103 -11.93 26.53 1.82
C THR A 103 -11.81 25.10 2.39
N LEU A 104 -11.29 24.17 1.60
CA LEU A 104 -11.28 22.74 1.98
C LEU A 104 -10.03 22.31 2.74
N ASN A 105 -8.88 22.97 2.50
CA ASN A 105 -7.63 22.55 3.14
C ASN A 105 -7.69 22.56 4.69
N PRO A 106 -8.31 23.55 5.38
CA PRO A 106 -8.44 23.48 6.84
C PRO A 106 -9.19 22.24 7.31
N LEU A 107 -10.27 21.86 6.62
CA LEU A 107 -11.06 20.67 6.94
C LEU A 107 -10.20 19.39 6.83
N PHE A 108 -9.44 19.25 5.75
CA PHE A 108 -8.53 18.10 5.59
C PHE A 108 -7.40 18.09 6.62
N GLN A 109 -6.88 19.25 7.00
CA GLN A 109 -5.85 19.37 8.05
C GLN A 109 -6.40 18.94 9.43
N MET A 110 -7.69 19.19 9.72
CA MET A 110 -8.33 18.74 10.96
C MET A 110 -8.63 17.24 10.98
N LEU A 111 -9.08 16.69 9.85
CA LEU A 111 -9.49 15.28 9.78
C LEU A 111 -8.29 14.31 9.64
N ARG A 112 -7.22 14.73 8.97
CA ARG A 112 -6.04 13.91 8.68
C ARG A 112 -5.36 13.30 9.93
N PRO A 113 -5.21 14.00 11.07
CA PRO A 113 -4.59 13.43 12.27
C PRO A 113 -5.43 12.36 12.96
N ILE A 114 -6.73 12.26 12.64
CA ILE A 114 -7.60 11.26 13.25
C ILE A 114 -7.25 9.89 12.68
N SER A 115 -6.83 8.98 13.57
CA SER A 115 -6.51 7.61 13.15
C SER A 115 -7.72 6.93 12.49
N PRO A 116 -7.57 6.32 11.31
CA PRO A 116 -8.66 5.57 10.67
C PRO A 116 -9.22 4.44 11.56
N ILE A 117 -8.40 3.86 12.44
CA ILE A 117 -8.81 2.83 13.39
C ILE A 117 -9.80 3.39 14.42
N ALA A 118 -9.68 4.65 14.80
CA ALA A 118 -10.63 5.28 15.72
C ALA A 118 -12.05 5.40 15.14
N TRP A 119 -12.21 5.29 13.83
CA TRP A 119 -13.51 5.30 13.16
C TRP A 119 -14.20 3.94 13.14
N ILE A 120 -13.55 2.85 13.58
CA ILE A 120 -14.12 1.49 13.56
C ILE A 120 -15.50 1.44 14.25
N PRO A 121 -15.70 1.96 15.49
CA PRO A 121 -17.01 1.91 16.15
C PRO A 121 -18.10 2.65 15.36
N ILE A 122 -17.76 3.79 14.77
CA ILE A 122 -18.68 4.59 13.97
C ILE A 122 -19.00 3.87 12.65
N ALA A 123 -17.99 3.29 11.99
CA ALA A 123 -18.17 2.51 10.77
C ALA A 123 -19.12 1.32 10.99
N ILE A 124 -18.96 0.61 12.11
CA ILE A 124 -19.87 -0.50 12.47
C ILE A 124 -21.26 0.00 12.77
N LEU A 125 -21.39 1.14 13.45
CA LEU A 125 -22.70 1.74 13.77
C LEU A 125 -23.47 2.16 12.50
N TRP A 126 -22.76 2.72 11.50
CA TRP A 126 -23.38 3.20 10.26
C TRP A 126 -23.65 2.09 9.24
N PHE A 127 -22.74 1.16 9.09
CA PHE A 127 -22.76 0.16 8.01
C PHE A 127 -22.98 -1.28 8.51
N GLY A 128 -23.02 -1.47 9.82
CA GLY A 128 -23.16 -2.81 10.42
C GLY A 128 -21.86 -3.62 10.40
N VAL A 129 -21.98 -4.86 10.89
CA VAL A 129 -20.92 -5.85 10.85
C VAL A 129 -20.93 -6.52 9.47
N GLY A 130 -19.88 -6.30 8.66
CA GLY A 130 -19.77 -6.81 7.30
C GLY A 130 -18.71 -6.08 6.50
N ASP A 131 -18.63 -6.36 5.19
CA ASP A 131 -17.55 -5.87 4.32
C ASP A 131 -17.56 -4.34 4.10
N VAL A 132 -18.73 -3.70 4.23
CA VAL A 132 -18.87 -2.26 3.97
C VAL A 132 -18.10 -1.41 4.99
N SER A 133 -18.08 -1.82 6.26
CA SER A 133 -17.36 -1.09 7.31
C SER A 133 -15.84 -1.02 7.05
N PRO A 134 -15.12 -2.13 6.77
CA PRO A 134 -13.71 -2.05 6.39
C PRO A 134 -13.47 -1.30 5.08
N ILE A 135 -14.33 -1.47 4.06
CA ILE A 135 -14.23 -0.74 2.79
C ILE A 135 -14.27 0.77 3.03
N PHE A 136 -15.17 1.24 3.90
CA PHE A 136 -15.22 2.64 4.32
C PHE A 136 -13.95 3.10 5.02
N LEU A 137 -13.38 2.29 5.92
CA LEU A 137 -12.14 2.61 6.63
C LEU A 137 -10.93 2.67 5.69
N ILE A 138 -10.88 1.76 4.71
CA ILE A 138 -9.86 1.75 3.64
C ILE A 138 -9.99 3.02 2.79
N PHE A 139 -11.21 3.37 2.37
CA PHE A 139 -11.49 4.62 1.67
C PHE A 139 -10.96 5.81 2.47
N LEU A 140 -11.39 5.94 3.73
CA LEU A 140 -11.04 7.06 4.59
C LEU A 140 -9.51 7.18 4.80
N SER A 141 -8.83 6.07 5.02
CA SER A 141 -7.38 6.03 5.23
C SER A 141 -6.58 6.41 3.99
N SER A 142 -7.11 6.07 2.80
CA SER A 142 -6.43 6.29 1.51
C SER A 142 -6.65 7.70 0.95
N VAL A 143 -7.81 8.30 1.20
CA VAL A 143 -8.22 9.60 0.62
C VAL A 143 -7.26 10.72 0.98
N PHE A 144 -6.89 10.86 2.25
CA PHE A 144 -6.07 11.99 2.71
C PHE A 144 -4.68 12.04 2.08
N PRO A 145 -3.86 10.96 2.09
CA PRO A 145 -2.57 10.99 1.46
C PRO A 145 -2.64 11.25 -0.05
N MET A 146 -3.67 10.70 -0.74
CA MET A 146 -3.86 10.92 -2.17
C MET A 146 -4.22 12.39 -2.49
N ILE A 147 -5.15 13.00 -1.75
CA ILE A 147 -5.50 14.43 -1.94
C ILE A 147 -4.26 15.30 -1.74
N VAL A 148 -3.55 15.12 -0.62
CA VAL A 148 -2.37 15.94 -0.30
C VAL A 148 -1.31 15.84 -1.39
N GLN A 149 -0.97 14.62 -1.82
CA GLN A 149 0.04 14.42 -2.86
C GLN A 149 -0.40 14.96 -4.22
N THR A 150 -1.69 14.82 -4.55
CA THR A 150 -2.23 15.39 -5.80
C THR A 150 -2.17 16.91 -5.79
N VAL A 151 -2.56 17.57 -4.68
CA VAL A 151 -2.45 19.04 -4.51
C VAL A 151 -0.99 19.48 -4.62
N VAL A 152 -0.06 18.81 -3.91
CA VAL A 152 1.37 19.09 -4.01
C VAL A 152 1.84 18.94 -5.45
N GLY A 153 1.38 17.89 -6.16
CA GLY A 153 1.69 17.70 -7.57
C GLY A 153 1.31 18.89 -8.45
N VAL A 154 0.11 19.45 -8.24
CA VAL A 154 -0.34 20.66 -8.98
C VAL A 154 0.51 21.88 -8.62
N HIS A 155 0.77 22.11 -7.34
CA HIS A 155 1.52 23.26 -6.87
C HIS A 155 3.01 23.22 -7.26
N THR A 156 3.57 22.05 -7.55
CA THR A 156 4.96 21.86 -7.97
C THR A 156 5.18 21.94 -9.47
N ILE A 157 4.13 22.22 -10.27
CA ILE A 157 4.27 22.45 -11.71
C ILE A 157 5.09 23.73 -11.94
N GLU A 158 6.17 23.62 -12.68
CA GLU A 158 7.01 24.79 -13.01
C GLU A 158 6.23 25.79 -13.84
N ARG A 159 6.24 27.05 -13.42
CA ARG A 159 5.54 28.16 -14.09
C ARG A 159 5.90 28.31 -15.56
N ARG A 160 7.14 27.95 -15.95
CA ARG A 160 7.59 28.03 -17.35
C ARG A 160 6.69 27.21 -18.29
N TYR A 161 6.19 26.05 -17.88
CA TYR A 161 5.27 25.27 -18.73
C TYR A 161 3.90 25.93 -18.87
N LEU A 162 3.41 26.56 -17.81
CA LEU A 162 2.15 27.29 -17.84
C LEU A 162 2.24 28.55 -18.71
N TRP A 163 3.36 29.31 -18.60
CA TRP A 163 3.60 30.50 -19.42
C TRP A 163 3.81 30.14 -20.89
N ALA A 164 4.58 29.10 -21.19
CA ALA A 164 4.75 28.64 -22.57
C ALA A 164 3.39 28.29 -23.21
N ALA A 165 2.56 27.53 -22.53
CA ALA A 165 1.23 27.18 -23.02
C ALA A 165 0.32 28.40 -23.21
N ALA A 166 0.40 29.39 -22.30
CA ALA A 166 -0.34 30.64 -22.43
C ALA A 166 0.12 31.45 -23.66
N ASN A 167 1.44 31.54 -23.91
CA ASN A 167 2.00 32.23 -25.07
C ASN A 167 1.57 31.59 -26.41
N PHE A 168 1.33 30.25 -26.43
CA PHE A 168 0.77 29.59 -27.60
C PHE A 168 -0.75 29.67 -27.71
N GLY A 169 -1.42 30.46 -26.87
CA GLY A 169 -2.88 30.66 -26.91
C GLY A 169 -3.68 29.40 -26.54
N VAL A 170 -3.08 28.47 -25.78
CA VAL A 170 -3.74 27.22 -25.40
C VAL A 170 -4.92 27.49 -24.47
N SER A 171 -6.11 26.96 -24.79
CA SER A 171 -7.30 27.10 -23.94
C SER A 171 -7.09 26.49 -22.53
N ARG A 172 -7.79 27.03 -21.51
CA ARG A 172 -7.69 26.55 -20.12
C ARG A 172 -7.98 25.04 -19.99
N THR A 173 -8.96 24.52 -20.74
CA THR A 173 -9.30 23.10 -20.72
C THR A 173 -8.19 22.24 -21.34
N THR A 174 -7.62 22.70 -22.46
CA THR A 174 -6.50 22.00 -23.11
C THR A 174 -5.25 22.02 -22.22
N LEU A 175 -4.95 23.16 -21.59
CA LEU A 175 -3.87 23.32 -20.63
C LEU A 175 -4.04 22.30 -19.47
N PHE A 176 -5.23 22.22 -18.89
CA PHE A 176 -5.51 21.31 -17.78
C PHE A 176 -5.32 19.85 -18.20
N ARG A 177 -5.92 19.42 -19.33
CA ARG A 177 -5.88 18.03 -19.78
C ARG A 177 -4.52 17.58 -20.32
N ARG A 178 -3.81 18.45 -21.08
CA ARG A 178 -2.58 18.08 -21.80
C ARG A 178 -1.30 18.44 -21.06
N VAL A 179 -1.36 19.34 -20.09
CA VAL A 179 -0.18 19.80 -19.34
C VAL A 179 -0.31 19.45 -17.86
N VAL A 180 -1.39 19.89 -17.20
CA VAL A 180 -1.52 19.74 -15.74
C VAL A 180 -1.67 18.28 -15.36
N ILE A 181 -2.65 17.55 -15.90
CA ILE A 181 -2.88 16.14 -15.54
C ILE A 181 -1.63 15.28 -15.75
N PRO A 182 -0.97 15.29 -16.93
CA PRO A 182 0.26 14.51 -17.11
C PRO A 182 1.40 14.94 -16.19
N ALA A 183 1.53 16.24 -15.90
CA ALA A 183 2.57 16.75 -15.01
C ALA A 183 2.38 16.34 -13.54
N VAL A 184 1.14 16.15 -13.10
CA VAL A 184 0.79 15.76 -11.73
C VAL A 184 0.83 14.24 -11.54
N LEU A 185 0.68 13.45 -12.61
CA LEU A 185 0.58 12.00 -12.56
C LEU A 185 1.65 11.31 -11.68
N PRO A 186 2.94 11.70 -11.71
CA PRO A 186 3.94 11.11 -10.82
C PRO A 186 3.60 11.28 -9.35
N GLN A 187 3.11 12.46 -8.95
CA GLN A 187 2.73 12.72 -7.55
C GLN A 187 1.44 12.02 -7.15
N VAL A 188 0.49 11.86 -8.09
CA VAL A 188 -0.70 11.04 -7.87
C VAL A 188 -0.32 9.60 -7.54
N ILE A 189 0.61 9.01 -8.31
CA ILE A 189 1.08 7.64 -8.07
C ILE A 189 1.78 7.51 -6.71
N VAL A 190 2.59 8.49 -6.32
CA VAL A 190 3.17 8.53 -4.96
C VAL A 190 2.06 8.57 -3.90
N GLY A 191 1.04 9.40 -4.09
CA GLY A 191 -0.12 9.47 -3.20
C GLY A 191 -0.88 8.14 -3.12
N MET A 192 -1.10 7.49 -4.26
CA MET A 192 -1.73 6.17 -4.35
C MET A 192 -0.91 5.11 -3.61
N ARG A 193 0.40 5.10 -3.77
CA ARG A 193 1.30 4.16 -3.09
C ARG A 193 1.25 4.31 -1.58
N ILE A 194 1.32 5.55 -1.07
CA ILE A 194 1.20 5.83 0.37
C ILE A 194 -0.20 5.41 0.85
N GLY A 195 -1.26 5.79 0.12
CA GLY A 195 -2.64 5.43 0.44
C GLY A 195 -2.88 3.92 0.50
N LEU A 196 -2.34 3.16 -0.47
CA LEU A 196 -2.45 1.70 -0.49
C LEU A 196 -1.73 1.05 0.69
N GLY A 197 -0.54 1.54 1.06
CA GLY A 197 0.19 1.06 2.23
C GLY A 197 -0.60 1.26 3.53
N VAL A 198 -1.20 2.44 3.72
CA VAL A 198 -2.05 2.71 4.89
C VAL A 198 -3.33 1.89 4.84
N ALA A 199 -3.96 1.75 3.67
CA ALA A 199 -5.15 0.90 3.47
C ALA A 199 -4.92 -0.55 3.90
N TRP A 200 -3.75 -1.10 3.53
CA TRP A 200 -3.37 -2.46 3.89
C TRP A 200 -3.23 -2.66 5.40
N LEU A 201 -2.64 -1.69 6.11
CA LEU A 201 -2.57 -1.73 7.57
C LEU A 201 -3.96 -1.64 8.22
N VAL A 202 -4.81 -0.77 7.69
CA VAL A 202 -6.15 -0.51 8.25
C VAL A 202 -7.10 -1.69 8.03
N VAL A 203 -7.06 -2.37 6.87
CA VAL A 203 -7.92 -3.53 6.63
C VAL A 203 -7.64 -4.65 7.62
N VAL A 204 -6.36 -4.96 7.88
CA VAL A 204 -5.98 -6.00 8.84
C VAL A 204 -6.52 -5.67 10.24
N ALA A 205 -6.37 -4.42 10.69
CA ALA A 205 -6.90 -3.99 11.99
C ALA A 205 -8.44 -4.07 12.06
N ALA A 206 -9.14 -3.68 11.00
CA ALA A 206 -10.59 -3.77 10.91
C ALA A 206 -11.09 -5.22 10.93
N GLU A 207 -10.41 -6.12 10.23
CA GLU A 207 -10.71 -7.54 10.19
C GLU A 207 -10.51 -8.23 11.54
N MET A 208 -9.51 -7.81 12.32
CA MET A 208 -9.28 -8.34 13.67
C MET A 208 -10.43 -8.02 14.65
N ILE A 209 -11.15 -6.93 14.44
CA ILE A 209 -12.11 -6.41 15.43
C ILE A 209 -13.56 -6.80 15.06
N ALA A 210 -13.92 -6.76 13.78
CA ALA A 210 -15.32 -6.69 13.38
C ALA A 210 -15.79 -7.78 12.41
N LEU A 211 -14.90 -8.66 11.93
CA LEU A 211 -15.23 -9.56 10.82
C LEU A 211 -15.04 -11.04 11.15
N ARG A 212 -15.59 -11.89 10.25
CA ARG A 212 -15.45 -13.34 10.28
C ARG A 212 -14.70 -13.91 9.08
N SER A 213 -13.98 -13.05 8.36
CA SER A 213 -13.14 -13.43 7.21
C SER A 213 -12.06 -12.37 6.98
N GLY A 214 -10.99 -12.75 6.28
CA GLY A 214 -9.83 -11.93 6.04
C GLY A 214 -8.62 -12.34 6.86
N LEU A 215 -7.45 -11.85 6.49
CA LEU A 215 -6.17 -12.23 7.14
C LEU A 215 -6.08 -11.75 8.58
N GLY A 216 -6.66 -10.58 8.89
CA GLY A 216 -6.75 -10.09 10.27
C GLY A 216 -7.63 -10.97 11.14
N TYR A 217 -8.78 -11.44 10.62
CA TYR A 217 -9.62 -12.41 11.29
C TYR A 217 -8.88 -13.74 11.51
N LEU A 218 -8.18 -14.26 10.50
CA LEU A 218 -7.41 -15.50 10.60
C LEU A 218 -6.43 -15.47 11.80
N ILE A 219 -5.72 -14.33 12.00
CA ILE A 219 -4.82 -14.15 13.15
C ILE A 219 -5.58 -14.25 14.47
N MET A 220 -6.73 -13.57 14.60
CA MET A 220 -7.51 -13.57 15.83
C MET A 220 -8.15 -14.91 16.10
N ASP A 221 -8.67 -15.58 15.08
CA ASP A 221 -9.29 -16.89 15.17
C ASP A 221 -8.26 -17.95 15.60
N SER A 222 -7.09 -18.00 14.94
CA SER A 222 -5.99 -18.90 15.28
C SER A 222 -5.51 -18.74 16.72
N ARG A 223 -5.48 -17.48 17.21
CA ARG A 223 -5.14 -17.17 18.61
C ARG A 223 -6.21 -17.68 19.57
N ASN A 224 -7.50 -17.43 19.27
CA ASN A 224 -8.60 -17.63 20.21
C ASN A 224 -9.13 -19.08 20.19
N ALA A 225 -9.15 -19.75 19.05
CA ALA A 225 -9.74 -21.08 18.88
C ALA A 225 -8.82 -22.23 19.32
N GLY A 226 -7.51 -22.03 19.41
CA GLY A 226 -6.62 -23.16 19.72
C GLY A 226 -5.24 -22.78 20.25
N ASN A 227 -5.01 -21.50 20.57
CA ASN A 227 -3.66 -21.01 20.93
C ASN A 227 -2.60 -21.37 19.86
N ARG A 228 -3.01 -21.45 18.57
CA ARG A 228 -2.18 -21.81 17.43
C ARG A 228 -1.31 -20.60 17.04
N TYR A 229 -0.31 -20.30 17.88
CA TYR A 229 0.62 -19.18 17.67
C TYR A 229 1.48 -19.35 16.40
N ASP A 230 1.67 -20.59 15.94
CA ASP A 230 2.28 -20.93 14.66
C ASP A 230 1.49 -20.33 13.47
N LEU A 231 0.15 -20.45 13.47
CA LEU A 231 -0.72 -19.87 12.46
C LEU A 231 -0.80 -18.34 12.57
N VAL A 232 -0.76 -17.81 13.80
CA VAL A 232 -0.71 -16.36 14.04
C VAL A 232 0.52 -15.75 13.35
N ILE A 233 1.72 -16.31 13.60
CA ILE A 233 2.96 -15.81 12.99
C ILE A 233 2.98 -16.08 11.49
N ALA A 234 2.48 -17.22 11.04
CA ALA A 234 2.31 -17.51 9.62
C ALA A 234 1.44 -16.43 8.93
N GLY A 235 0.29 -16.10 9.51
CA GLY A 235 -0.59 -15.03 9.02
C GLY A 235 0.10 -13.67 8.96
N MET A 236 0.87 -13.31 9.99
CA MET A 236 1.64 -12.06 10.00
C MET A 236 2.69 -12.00 8.87
N ILE A 237 3.42 -13.09 8.63
CA ILE A 237 4.40 -13.18 7.54
C ILE A 237 3.69 -13.05 6.18
N ILE A 238 2.57 -13.73 6.00
CA ILE A 238 1.78 -13.68 4.76
C ILE A 238 1.26 -12.26 4.50
N ILE A 239 0.74 -11.58 5.54
CA ILE A 239 0.34 -10.17 5.44
C ILE A 239 1.52 -9.29 4.99
N GLY A 240 2.70 -9.50 5.56
CA GLY A 240 3.92 -8.79 5.16
C GLY A 240 4.30 -9.05 3.70
N MET A 241 4.25 -10.31 3.25
CA MET A 241 4.55 -10.67 1.85
C MET A 241 3.56 -10.04 0.87
N ILE A 242 2.27 -10.07 1.17
CA ILE A 242 1.24 -9.44 0.33
C ILE A 242 1.44 -7.92 0.31
N GLY A 243 1.74 -7.29 1.44
CA GLY A 243 2.06 -5.86 1.51
C GLY A 243 3.24 -5.48 0.62
N LEU A 244 4.32 -6.27 0.62
CA LEU A 244 5.46 -6.10 -0.28
C LEU A 244 5.08 -6.28 -1.75
N MET A 245 4.22 -7.23 -2.06
CA MET A 245 3.71 -7.46 -3.42
C MET A 245 2.88 -6.26 -3.90
N LEU A 246 1.99 -5.74 -3.06
CA LEU A 246 1.19 -4.55 -3.36
C LEU A 246 2.07 -3.31 -3.59
N ASP A 247 3.10 -3.08 -2.75
CA ASP A 247 4.09 -2.02 -2.95
C ASP A 247 4.86 -2.22 -4.27
N GLY A 248 5.22 -3.46 -4.59
CA GLY A 248 5.85 -3.83 -5.86
C GLY A 248 5.01 -3.47 -7.08
N VAL A 249 3.71 -3.76 -7.04
CA VAL A 249 2.76 -3.37 -8.10
C VAL A 249 2.72 -1.86 -8.27
N MET A 250 2.70 -1.09 -7.18
CA MET A 250 2.72 0.37 -7.25
C MET A 250 4.05 0.91 -7.82
N ARG A 251 5.18 0.29 -7.51
CA ARG A 251 6.49 0.64 -8.12
C ARG A 251 6.52 0.39 -9.62
N LEU A 252 5.86 -0.67 -10.11
CA LEU A 252 5.74 -0.91 -11.55
C LEU A 252 4.98 0.22 -12.25
N LEU A 253 3.94 0.79 -11.62
CA LEU A 253 3.22 1.95 -12.14
C LEU A 253 4.10 3.21 -12.18
N GLU A 254 4.98 3.42 -11.19
CA GLU A 254 5.99 4.50 -11.21
C GLU A 254 6.97 4.38 -12.39
N GLY A 255 7.26 3.15 -12.82
CA GLY A 255 8.17 2.85 -13.93
C GLY A 255 7.60 3.12 -15.33
N LEU A 256 6.31 3.44 -15.47
CA LEU A 256 5.68 3.73 -16.77
C LEU A 256 6.33 4.95 -17.46
N LYS A 257 6.51 4.87 -18.78
CA LYS A 257 7.15 5.93 -19.58
C LYS A 257 6.50 7.31 -19.39
N SER A 258 5.19 7.37 -19.18
CA SER A 258 4.43 8.60 -18.93
C SER A 258 4.77 9.28 -17.60
N VAL A 259 5.41 8.57 -16.67
CA VAL A 259 5.76 9.05 -15.32
C VAL A 259 7.26 9.29 -15.20
N ARG A 260 8.06 8.53 -15.92
CA ARG A 260 9.52 8.45 -15.81
C ARG A 260 10.26 9.75 -16.20
N TRP A 261 9.65 10.60 -17.03
CA TRP A 261 10.29 11.85 -17.49
C TRP A 261 10.71 12.81 -16.35
N ARG A 262 10.07 12.72 -15.18
CA ARG A 262 10.39 13.53 -14.00
C ARG A 262 11.58 13.01 -13.20
N TYR A 263 11.92 11.71 -13.32
CA TYR A 263 12.97 11.06 -12.55
C TYR A 263 14.30 10.92 -13.30
N VAL A 264 14.33 11.26 -14.60
CA VAL A 264 15.56 11.27 -15.40
C VAL A 264 16.14 12.67 -15.29
N ARG A 265 17.04 12.86 -14.34
CA ARG A 265 18.07 13.91 -14.32
C ARG A 265 19.42 13.27 -14.50
#